data_57d9731c852be76df8d5370305b3129d
#
_entry.id   57d9731c852be76df8d5370305b3129d
#
_cell.length_a   1.000
_cell.length_b   1.000
_cell.length_c   1.000
_cell.angle_alpha   90.00
_cell.angle_beta   90.00
_cell.angle_gamma   90.00
#
_symmetry.space_group_name_H-M   'P 1'
#
loop_
_entity.id
_entity.type
_entity.pdbx_description
1 polymer ?
#
loop_
_entity_poly.entity_id
_entity_poly.type
_entity_poly.pdbx_seq_one_letter_code
_entity_poly.pdbx_strand_id
1 'polypeptide(L)'
;MKFLIVSLRYLGDCLLAAALAPALKARFPDAQIDMLTFKDNAPILEGVQDISHVIGVEHHPNKFVQACSHLASWNKYDWAFITMNSTRTVLYGYFAAKHQVMVRPYPSLEELWKRILITDQIDFVGGQILERTQPLLGPLFKGTAPKLCPIYPDRELSTDLQAKLHMLGSYVVCQCNSRYQDKNWGIEKWIELAHLLMTAGHGICFTGGSGDIDYLL
;
A
#
# COMPACT_ATOMS: atom_id res chain seq x y z
N MET A 1 12.84 -2.29 -18.64
CA MET A 1 11.66 -1.44 -18.41
C MET A 1 11.69 -0.90 -17.00
N LYS A 2 11.12 0.28 -16.80
CA LYS A 2 11.01 0.90 -15.46
C LYS A 2 9.53 1.15 -15.15
N PHE A 3 9.10 0.66 -14.00
CA PHE A 3 7.73 0.77 -13.53
C PHE A 3 7.65 1.60 -12.25
N LEU A 4 6.59 2.38 -12.12
CA LEU A 4 6.27 3.13 -10.91
C LEU A 4 4.90 2.70 -10.39
N ILE A 5 4.83 2.25 -9.15
CA ILE A 5 3.57 2.05 -8.43
C ILE A 5 3.31 3.28 -7.58
N VAL A 6 2.19 3.96 -7.79
CA VAL A 6 1.82 5.17 -7.04
C VAL A 6 0.68 4.85 -6.09
N SER A 7 0.97 4.84 -4.78
CA SER A 7 -0.01 4.57 -3.73
C SER A 7 0.17 5.53 -2.55
N LEU A 8 -0.59 6.62 -2.53
CA LEU A 8 -0.64 7.59 -1.43
C LEU A 8 -1.84 7.30 -0.52
N ARG A 9 -1.82 6.12 0.10
CA ARG A 9 -2.87 5.63 0.99
C ARG A 9 -2.31 5.21 2.34
N TYR A 10 -3.15 4.59 3.17
CA TYR A 10 -2.73 4.00 4.43
C TYR A 10 -1.80 2.81 4.22
N LEU A 11 -1.07 2.47 5.24
CA LEU A 11 -0.05 1.43 5.26
C LEU A 11 -0.54 0.10 4.66
N GLY A 12 -1.71 -0.39 5.08
CA GLY A 12 -2.28 -1.64 4.56
C GLY A 12 -2.60 -1.58 3.07
N ASP A 13 -3.17 -0.45 2.60
CA ASP A 13 -3.46 -0.24 1.18
C ASP A 13 -2.17 -0.22 0.34
N CYS A 14 -1.11 0.40 0.87
CA CYS A 14 0.19 0.44 0.20
C CYS A 14 0.81 -0.96 0.08
N LEU A 15 0.75 -1.75 1.15
CA LEU A 15 1.25 -3.11 1.14
C LEU A 15 0.50 -4.00 0.14
N LEU A 16 -0.84 -3.84 0.06
CA LEU A 16 -1.64 -4.55 -0.94
C LEU A 16 -1.36 -4.07 -2.37
N ALA A 17 -1.10 -2.77 -2.57
CA ALA A 17 -0.72 -2.23 -3.88
C ALA A 17 0.66 -2.75 -4.33
N ALA A 18 1.58 -2.99 -3.40
CA ALA A 18 2.89 -3.55 -3.67
C ALA A 18 2.83 -4.96 -4.28
N ALA A 19 1.70 -5.67 -4.16
CA ALA A 19 1.46 -6.96 -4.84
C ALA A 19 1.55 -6.88 -6.38
N LEU A 20 1.52 -5.69 -6.96
CA LEU A 20 1.80 -5.48 -8.38
C LEU A 20 3.26 -5.83 -8.73
N ALA A 21 4.21 -5.67 -7.81
CA ALA A 21 5.63 -5.84 -8.10
C ALA A 21 6.00 -7.29 -8.49
N PRO A 22 5.67 -8.35 -7.73
CA PRO A 22 5.94 -9.71 -8.17
C PRO A 22 5.22 -10.09 -9.47
N ALA A 23 4.00 -9.59 -9.71
CA ALA A 23 3.30 -9.82 -10.95
C ALA A 23 4.02 -9.19 -12.16
N LEU A 24 4.56 -7.98 -12.00
CA LEU A 24 5.37 -7.32 -13.01
C LEU A 24 6.70 -8.03 -13.22
N LYS A 25 7.38 -8.45 -12.14
CA LYS A 25 8.65 -9.20 -12.22
C LYS A 25 8.49 -10.56 -12.91
N ALA A 26 7.41 -11.26 -12.65
CA ALA A 26 7.13 -12.54 -13.32
C ALA A 26 7.08 -12.39 -14.87
N ARG A 27 6.61 -11.27 -15.37
CA ARG A 27 6.52 -10.99 -16.82
C ARG A 27 7.75 -10.26 -17.36
N PHE A 28 8.41 -9.45 -16.53
CA PHE A 28 9.57 -8.62 -16.88
C PHE A 28 10.66 -8.76 -15.81
N PRO A 29 11.41 -9.87 -15.82
CA PRO A 29 12.38 -10.19 -14.75
C PRO A 29 13.43 -9.09 -14.52
N ASP A 30 13.90 -8.44 -15.58
CA ASP A 30 14.92 -7.38 -15.53
C ASP A 30 14.33 -5.97 -15.28
N ALA A 31 13.05 -5.85 -15.01
CA ALA A 31 12.44 -4.54 -14.79
C ALA A 31 12.85 -3.96 -13.44
N GLN A 32 13.11 -2.67 -13.42
CA GLN A 32 13.17 -1.88 -12.20
C GLN A 32 11.74 -1.49 -11.81
N ILE A 33 11.35 -1.76 -10.57
CA ILE A 33 10.03 -1.42 -10.04
C ILE A 33 10.22 -0.56 -8.81
N ASP A 34 9.79 0.69 -8.90
CA ASP A 34 9.84 1.64 -7.79
C ASP A 34 8.42 1.89 -7.27
N MET A 35 8.30 2.19 -5.98
CA MET A 35 7.02 2.51 -5.36
C MET A 35 7.05 3.88 -4.71
N LEU A 36 6.08 4.74 -5.07
CA LEU A 36 5.88 6.05 -4.48
C LEU A 36 4.75 6.00 -3.46
N THR A 37 5.06 6.35 -2.22
CA THR A 37 4.13 6.31 -1.09
C THR A 37 4.35 7.47 -0.13
N PHE A 38 3.55 7.57 0.94
CA PHE A 38 3.86 8.48 2.02
C PHE A 38 5.12 8.04 2.77
N LYS A 39 5.90 9.01 3.24
CA LYS A 39 7.17 8.79 3.94
C LYS A 39 7.02 7.86 5.15
N ASP A 40 5.92 7.97 5.88
CA ASP A 40 5.64 7.15 7.05
C ASP A 40 5.39 5.67 6.70
N ASN A 41 4.96 5.39 5.47
CA ASN A 41 4.76 4.03 4.98
C ASN A 41 6.02 3.42 4.36
N ALA A 42 7.01 4.25 3.98
CA ALA A 42 8.20 3.77 3.27
C ALA A 42 8.94 2.66 4.04
N PRO A 43 9.14 2.75 5.36
CA PRO A 43 9.88 1.72 6.10
C PRO A 43 9.30 0.31 5.99
N ILE A 44 7.97 0.14 5.87
CA ILE A 44 7.39 -1.21 5.77
C ILE A 44 7.54 -1.80 4.37
N LEU A 45 7.73 -0.96 3.36
CA LEU A 45 7.90 -1.36 1.97
C LEU A 45 9.38 -1.62 1.63
N GLU A 46 10.31 -1.08 2.43
CA GLU A 46 11.71 -1.39 2.34
C GLU A 46 11.93 -2.87 2.71
N GLY A 47 12.57 -3.63 1.85
CA GLY A 47 12.75 -5.08 2.00
C GLY A 47 11.60 -5.93 1.42
N VAL A 48 10.60 -5.32 0.79
CA VAL A 48 9.68 -6.07 -0.06
C VAL A 48 10.43 -6.52 -1.30
N GLN A 49 10.52 -7.83 -1.48
CA GLN A 49 11.10 -8.43 -2.66
C GLN A 49 10.45 -7.84 -3.92
N ASP A 50 11.21 -7.65 -4.97
CA ASP A 50 10.76 -7.10 -6.26
C ASP A 50 10.51 -5.58 -6.30
N ILE A 51 10.57 -4.85 -5.19
CA ILE A 51 10.60 -3.38 -5.19
C ILE A 51 12.06 -2.93 -5.14
N SER A 52 12.48 -2.18 -6.16
CA SER A 52 13.85 -1.69 -6.27
C SER A 52 14.12 -0.49 -5.35
N HIS A 53 13.19 0.48 -5.34
CA HIS A 53 13.30 1.67 -4.48
C HIS A 53 11.92 2.11 -3.99
N VAL A 54 11.88 2.59 -2.75
CA VAL A 54 10.69 3.23 -2.17
C VAL A 54 10.92 4.75 -2.11
N ILE A 55 10.00 5.50 -2.71
CA ILE A 55 10.04 6.96 -2.78
C ILE A 55 9.02 7.50 -1.79
N GLY A 56 9.50 7.99 -0.66
CA GLY A 56 8.65 8.58 0.39
C GLY A 56 8.35 10.06 0.12
N VAL A 57 7.07 10.44 0.13
CA VAL A 57 6.62 11.83 0.02
C VAL A 57 5.85 12.27 1.27
N GLU A 58 5.93 13.56 1.60
CA GLU A 58 5.23 14.12 2.77
C GLU A 58 3.72 14.11 2.56
N HIS A 59 2.95 14.02 3.66
CA HIS A 59 1.48 14.11 3.60
C HIS A 59 1.01 15.49 3.12
N HIS A 60 1.64 16.54 3.59
CA HIS A 60 1.30 17.94 3.30
C HIS A 60 2.53 18.73 2.85
N PRO A 61 3.11 18.42 1.67
CA PRO A 61 4.24 19.18 1.17
C PRO A 61 3.80 20.60 0.79
N ASN A 62 4.68 21.58 0.93
CA ASN A 62 4.43 22.86 0.32
C ASN A 62 4.46 22.74 -1.22
N LYS A 63 3.85 23.70 -1.93
CA LYS A 63 3.69 23.65 -3.40
C LYS A 63 5.04 23.58 -4.13
N PHE A 64 6.05 24.22 -3.60
CA PHE A 64 7.41 24.22 -4.19
C PHE A 64 8.05 22.83 -4.09
N VAL A 65 8.03 22.20 -2.90
CA VAL A 65 8.54 20.83 -2.69
C VAL A 65 7.81 19.84 -3.57
N GLN A 66 6.49 19.98 -3.71
CA GLN A 66 5.70 19.12 -4.58
C GLN A 66 6.10 19.29 -6.06
N ALA A 67 6.27 20.53 -6.53
CA ALA A 67 6.71 20.80 -7.90
C ALA A 67 8.11 20.23 -8.16
N CYS A 68 9.06 20.41 -7.24
CA CYS A 68 10.40 19.80 -7.33
C CYS A 68 10.33 18.27 -7.39
N SER A 69 9.46 17.64 -6.63
CA SER A 69 9.26 16.18 -6.67
C SER A 69 8.75 15.70 -8.02
N HIS A 70 7.82 16.42 -8.65
CA HIS A 70 7.34 16.12 -10.00
C HIS A 70 8.45 16.26 -11.04
N LEU A 71 9.23 17.36 -11.00
CA LEU A 71 10.36 17.58 -11.89
C LEU A 71 11.45 16.52 -11.72
N ALA A 72 11.77 16.15 -10.48
CA ALA A 72 12.76 15.12 -10.20
C ALA A 72 12.36 13.74 -10.73
N SER A 73 11.07 13.48 -10.89
CA SER A 73 10.54 12.21 -11.41
C SER A 73 10.22 12.27 -12.91
N TRP A 74 10.42 13.40 -13.58
CA TRP A 74 9.97 13.63 -14.95
C TRP A 74 10.41 12.54 -15.93
N ASN A 75 9.41 11.86 -16.51
CA ASN A 75 9.55 10.87 -17.58
C ASN A 75 10.64 9.79 -17.34
N LYS A 76 10.83 9.40 -16.07
CA LYS A 76 11.82 8.38 -15.67
C LYS A 76 11.35 6.96 -15.87
N TYR A 77 10.03 6.74 -15.97
CA TYR A 77 9.41 5.43 -16.02
C TYR A 77 8.72 5.19 -17.34
N ASP A 78 8.64 3.94 -17.73
CA ASP A 78 7.88 3.55 -18.92
C ASP A 78 6.38 3.48 -18.60
N TRP A 79 6.02 2.98 -17.40
CA TRP A 79 4.64 2.87 -16.94
C TRP A 79 4.50 3.31 -15.49
N ALA A 80 3.36 3.96 -15.18
CA ALA A 80 2.92 4.24 -13.83
C ALA A 80 1.55 3.60 -13.55
N PHE A 81 1.46 2.84 -12.46
CA PHE A 81 0.24 2.20 -11.96
C PHE A 81 -0.30 3.04 -10.81
N ILE A 82 -1.39 3.75 -11.03
CA ILE A 82 -1.98 4.70 -10.08
C ILE A 82 -3.13 4.00 -9.37
N THR A 83 -2.91 3.61 -8.11
CA THR A 83 -3.88 2.82 -7.33
C THR A 83 -5.03 3.64 -6.74
N MET A 84 -4.94 4.96 -6.81
CA MET A 84 -5.97 5.89 -6.36
C MET A 84 -6.04 7.11 -7.27
N ASN A 85 -7.23 7.60 -7.58
CA ASN A 85 -7.47 8.70 -8.50
C ASN A 85 -7.48 10.10 -7.85
N SER A 86 -6.74 10.31 -6.74
CA SER A 86 -6.59 11.65 -6.19
C SER A 86 -5.79 12.55 -7.14
N THR A 87 -6.03 13.85 -7.08
CA THR A 87 -5.28 14.85 -7.88
C THR A 87 -3.77 14.63 -7.77
N ARG A 88 -3.29 14.40 -6.55
CA ARG A 88 -1.86 14.26 -6.27
C ARG A 88 -1.27 13.00 -6.88
N THR A 89 -1.93 11.84 -6.74
CA THR A 89 -1.46 10.58 -7.31
C THR A 89 -1.44 10.60 -8.84
N VAL A 90 -2.47 11.22 -9.43
CA VAL A 90 -2.56 11.39 -10.89
C VAL A 90 -1.40 12.25 -11.41
N LEU A 91 -1.10 13.38 -10.76
CA LEU A 91 0.01 14.23 -11.17
C LEU A 91 1.37 13.53 -11.03
N TYR A 92 1.60 12.78 -9.93
CA TYR A 92 2.83 11.99 -9.80
C TYR A 92 2.96 10.97 -10.93
N GLY A 93 1.92 10.21 -11.24
CA GLY A 93 1.96 9.25 -12.34
C GLY A 93 2.16 9.90 -13.70
N TYR A 94 1.43 10.98 -13.97
CA TYR A 94 1.50 11.72 -15.23
C TYR A 94 2.90 12.27 -15.53
N PHE A 95 3.49 12.94 -14.56
CA PHE A 95 4.84 13.51 -14.77
C PHE A 95 5.95 12.44 -14.77
N ALA A 96 5.77 11.34 -14.07
CA ALA A 96 6.81 10.35 -13.90
C ALA A 96 6.93 9.36 -15.06
N ALA A 97 5.87 9.07 -15.79
CA ALA A 97 5.86 7.98 -16.75
C ALA A 97 5.30 8.37 -18.13
N LYS A 98 5.73 7.62 -19.15
CA LYS A 98 5.22 7.74 -20.53
C LYS A 98 3.80 7.23 -20.68
N HIS A 99 3.49 6.12 -19.99
CA HIS A 99 2.17 5.51 -19.95
C HIS A 99 1.66 5.45 -18.52
N GLN A 100 0.40 5.77 -18.32
CA GLN A 100 -0.23 5.75 -17.00
C GLN A 100 -1.50 4.91 -17.04
N VAL A 101 -1.71 4.12 -15.99
CA VAL A 101 -2.93 3.34 -15.80
C VAL A 101 -3.56 3.72 -14.48
N MET A 102 -4.87 3.97 -14.50
CA MET A 102 -5.63 4.18 -13.26
C MET A 102 -7.08 3.71 -13.41
N VAL A 103 -7.76 3.57 -12.28
CA VAL A 103 -9.21 3.39 -12.28
C VAL A 103 -9.88 4.66 -12.79
N ARG A 104 -10.81 4.51 -13.73
CA ARG A 104 -11.53 5.63 -14.33
C ARG A 104 -12.23 6.46 -13.25
N PRO A 105 -12.00 7.77 -13.20
CA PRO A 105 -12.69 8.65 -12.26
C PRO A 105 -14.18 8.80 -12.63
N TYR A 106 -14.99 9.19 -11.67
CA TYR A 106 -16.39 9.49 -11.90
C TYR A 106 -16.57 10.55 -13.00
N PRO A 107 -17.65 10.48 -13.80
CA PRO A 107 -17.91 11.44 -14.87
C PRO A 107 -18.39 12.77 -14.31
N SER A 108 -17.47 13.60 -13.84
CA SER A 108 -17.73 14.97 -13.40
C SER A 108 -16.80 15.95 -14.10
N LEU A 109 -17.18 17.23 -14.18
CA LEU A 109 -16.34 18.29 -14.77
C LEU A 109 -15.02 18.44 -14.00
N GLU A 110 -15.06 18.27 -12.69
CA GLU A 110 -13.87 18.35 -11.83
C GLU A 110 -12.86 17.24 -12.10
N GLU A 111 -13.32 16.08 -12.55
CA GLU A 111 -12.49 14.90 -12.83
C GLU A 111 -12.09 14.78 -14.33
N LEU A 112 -12.67 15.62 -15.21
CA LEU A 112 -12.49 15.53 -16.66
C LEU A 112 -11.01 15.61 -17.06
N TRP A 113 -10.25 16.52 -16.46
CA TRP A 113 -8.84 16.69 -16.76
C TRP A 113 -8.01 15.42 -16.47
N LYS A 114 -8.34 14.66 -15.43
CA LYS A 114 -7.69 13.39 -15.13
C LYS A 114 -7.96 12.36 -16.22
N ARG A 115 -9.17 12.36 -16.78
CA ARG A 115 -9.55 11.48 -17.87
C ARG A 115 -8.82 11.81 -19.17
N ILE A 116 -8.43 13.08 -19.37
CA ILE A 116 -7.69 13.53 -20.55
C ILE A 116 -6.20 13.21 -20.41
N LEU A 117 -5.64 13.38 -19.22
CA LEU A 117 -4.19 13.23 -18.99
C LEU A 117 -3.73 11.77 -18.96
N ILE A 118 -4.55 10.85 -18.47
CA ILE A 118 -4.15 9.46 -18.25
C ILE A 118 -4.38 8.62 -19.49
N THR A 119 -3.34 7.90 -19.93
CA THR A 119 -3.34 7.13 -21.18
C THR A 119 -4.31 5.96 -21.14
N ASP A 120 -4.32 5.21 -20.05
CA ASP A 120 -5.14 4.01 -19.90
C ASP A 120 -6.04 4.12 -18.67
N GLN A 121 -7.33 3.87 -18.85
CA GLN A 121 -8.31 3.92 -17.80
C GLN A 121 -9.07 2.61 -17.74
N ILE A 122 -9.11 2.01 -16.57
CA ILE A 122 -9.86 0.78 -16.33
C ILE A 122 -11.15 1.09 -15.58
N ASP A 123 -12.17 0.31 -15.80
CA ASP A 123 -13.42 0.47 -15.06
C ASP A 123 -13.26 -0.02 -13.62
N PHE A 124 -13.98 0.63 -12.71
CA PHE A 124 -13.97 0.22 -11.31
C PHE A 124 -14.64 -1.15 -11.17
N VAL A 125 -13.88 -2.08 -10.63
CA VAL A 125 -14.38 -3.41 -10.24
C VAL A 125 -14.56 -3.41 -8.73
N GLY A 126 -15.72 -3.80 -8.25
CA GLY A 126 -15.98 -3.99 -6.82
C GLY A 126 -15.06 -5.05 -6.21
N GLY A 127 -15.18 -5.30 -4.92
CA GLY A 127 -14.43 -6.35 -4.24
C GLY A 127 -13.29 -5.84 -3.36
N GLN A 128 -12.38 -6.73 -2.98
CA GLN A 128 -11.24 -6.43 -2.14
C GLN A 128 -10.17 -5.61 -2.88
N ILE A 129 -9.25 -4.99 -2.14
CA ILE A 129 -8.23 -4.09 -2.71
C ILE A 129 -7.39 -4.79 -3.79
N LEU A 130 -6.99 -6.05 -3.58
CA LEU A 130 -6.23 -6.80 -4.58
C LEU A 130 -7.02 -7.01 -5.88
N GLU A 131 -8.32 -7.31 -5.77
CA GLU A 131 -9.21 -7.47 -6.93
C GLU A 131 -9.39 -6.16 -7.70
N ARG A 132 -9.40 -5.02 -7.00
CA ARG A 132 -9.46 -3.68 -7.60
C ARG A 132 -8.13 -3.24 -8.22
N THR A 133 -7.02 -3.75 -7.72
CA THR A 133 -5.67 -3.38 -8.15
C THR A 133 -5.21 -4.23 -9.35
N GLN A 134 -5.62 -5.50 -9.42
CA GLN A 134 -5.25 -6.41 -10.50
C GLN A 134 -5.56 -5.88 -11.91
N PRO A 135 -6.73 -5.27 -12.19
CA PRO A 135 -7.06 -4.75 -13.52
C PRO A 135 -6.10 -3.67 -14.03
N LEU A 136 -5.35 -2.98 -13.14
CA LEU A 136 -4.32 -2.01 -13.55
C LEU A 136 -3.24 -2.65 -14.44
N LEU A 137 -3.01 -3.95 -14.33
CA LEU A 137 -2.07 -4.67 -15.19
C LEU A 137 -2.63 -4.95 -16.61
N GLY A 138 -3.94 -4.87 -16.80
CA GLY A 138 -4.63 -5.23 -18.05
C GLY A 138 -4.03 -4.61 -19.31
N PRO A 139 -3.85 -3.27 -19.38
CA PRO A 139 -3.28 -2.61 -20.56
C PRO A 139 -1.88 -3.13 -20.93
N LEU A 140 -1.03 -3.36 -19.93
CA LEU A 140 0.33 -3.86 -20.15
C LEU A 140 0.36 -5.35 -20.52
N PHE A 141 -0.51 -6.16 -19.92
CA PHE A 141 -0.53 -7.62 -20.13
C PHE A 141 -1.32 -8.05 -21.37
N LYS A 142 -2.09 -7.14 -21.99
CA LYS A 142 -2.89 -7.41 -23.21
C LYS A 142 -3.80 -8.64 -23.07
N GLY A 143 -4.39 -8.82 -21.91
CA GLY A 143 -5.26 -9.96 -21.62
C GLY A 143 -5.34 -10.30 -20.15
N THR A 144 -5.22 -11.57 -19.80
CA THR A 144 -5.36 -12.04 -18.43
C THR A 144 -4.14 -11.66 -17.58
N ALA A 145 -4.32 -10.67 -16.72
CA ALA A 145 -3.35 -10.36 -15.70
C ALA A 145 -3.32 -11.48 -14.63
N PRO A 146 -2.14 -11.80 -14.07
CA PRO A 146 -2.03 -12.79 -13.00
C PRO A 146 -2.82 -12.36 -11.78
N LYS A 147 -3.35 -13.35 -11.03
CA LYS A 147 -3.98 -13.08 -9.74
C LYS A 147 -2.95 -12.49 -8.78
N LEU A 148 -3.28 -11.36 -8.17
CA LEU A 148 -2.43 -10.76 -7.16
C LEU A 148 -2.57 -11.51 -5.84
N CYS A 149 -1.43 -11.79 -5.21
CA CYS A 149 -1.37 -12.34 -3.86
C CYS A 149 -0.80 -11.27 -2.90
N PRO A 150 -1.25 -11.25 -1.64
CA PRO A 150 -0.62 -10.40 -0.62
C PRO A 150 0.88 -10.70 -0.56
N ILE A 151 1.66 -9.66 -0.36
CA ILE A 151 3.10 -9.77 -0.15
C ILE A 151 3.42 -9.36 1.28
N TYR A 152 4.54 -9.87 1.77
CA TYR A 152 5.04 -9.57 3.09
C TYR A 152 6.48 -9.08 2.96
N PRO A 153 6.88 -8.03 3.74
CA PRO A 153 8.28 -7.64 3.81
C PRO A 153 9.09 -8.81 4.39
N ASP A 154 10.21 -9.09 3.76
CA ASP A 154 11.17 -10.06 4.30
C ASP A 154 12.02 -9.37 5.37
N ARG A 155 11.52 -9.38 6.60
CA ARG A 155 12.18 -8.77 7.76
C ARG A 155 12.23 -9.74 8.91
N GLU A 156 13.41 -9.93 9.43
CA GLU A 156 13.59 -10.63 10.68
C GLU A 156 13.11 -9.78 11.86
N LEU A 157 12.39 -10.41 12.77
CA LEU A 157 12.06 -9.80 14.04
C LEU A 157 13.32 -9.65 14.89
N SER A 158 13.37 -8.61 15.72
CA SER A 158 14.44 -8.47 16.70
C SER A 158 14.53 -9.70 17.61
N THR A 159 15.74 -10.06 18.04
CA THR A 159 15.97 -11.23 18.89
C THR A 159 15.16 -11.17 20.20
N ASP A 160 15.02 -9.98 20.79
CA ASP A 160 14.19 -9.77 21.98
C ASP A 160 12.70 -10.07 21.71
N LEU A 161 12.15 -9.57 20.58
CA LEU A 161 10.77 -9.83 20.22
C LEU A 161 10.54 -11.29 19.89
N GLN A 162 11.46 -11.93 19.18
CA GLN A 162 11.40 -13.38 18.90
C GLN A 162 11.35 -14.18 20.22
N ALA A 163 12.21 -13.87 21.18
CA ALA A 163 12.24 -14.54 22.47
C ALA A 163 10.92 -14.36 23.25
N LYS A 164 10.37 -13.15 23.26
CA LYS A 164 9.08 -12.86 23.90
C LYS A 164 7.93 -13.63 23.25
N LEU A 165 7.86 -13.66 21.92
CA LEU A 165 6.84 -14.41 21.18
C LEU A 165 6.98 -15.92 21.39
N HIS A 166 8.21 -16.42 21.46
CA HIS A 166 8.46 -17.84 21.74
C HIS A 166 7.96 -18.26 23.13
N MET A 167 8.07 -17.38 24.15
CA MET A 167 7.55 -17.66 25.48
C MET A 167 6.00 -17.73 25.52
N LEU A 168 5.31 -17.08 24.57
CA LEU A 168 3.85 -17.14 24.47
C LEU A 168 3.36 -18.48 23.90
N GLY A 169 4.22 -19.27 23.28
CA GLY A 169 3.82 -20.51 22.61
C GLY A 169 2.88 -20.27 21.42
N SER A 170 1.69 -20.89 21.47
CA SER A 170 0.62 -20.54 20.52
C SER A 170 0.01 -19.20 20.91
N TYR A 171 0.00 -18.23 20.03
CA TYR A 171 -0.51 -16.90 20.35
C TYR A 171 -1.35 -16.30 19.21
N VAL A 172 -2.20 -15.35 19.58
CA VAL A 172 -3.03 -14.55 18.66
C VAL A 172 -2.55 -13.11 18.67
N VAL A 173 -2.36 -12.53 17.50
CA VAL A 173 -2.02 -11.11 17.35
C VAL A 173 -3.30 -10.31 17.22
N CYS A 174 -3.47 -9.32 18.09
CA CYS A 174 -4.63 -8.44 18.15
C CYS A 174 -4.23 -6.99 17.84
N GLN A 175 -4.81 -6.40 16.80
CA GLN A 175 -4.71 -4.97 16.52
C GLN A 175 -5.96 -4.28 17.05
N CYS A 176 -5.85 -3.61 18.20
CA CYS A 176 -7.01 -3.10 18.93
C CYS A 176 -7.53 -1.77 18.41
N ASN A 177 -6.68 -0.96 17.83
CA ASN A 177 -7.01 0.40 17.46
C ASN A 177 -6.92 0.62 15.97
N SER A 178 -7.84 1.43 15.44
CA SER A 178 -7.82 1.92 14.07
C SER A 178 -7.92 3.44 14.07
N ARG A 179 -7.54 4.09 12.98
CA ARG A 179 -7.64 5.55 12.82
C ARG A 179 -9.07 6.09 13.01
N TYR A 180 -10.07 5.27 12.72
CA TYR A 180 -11.47 5.65 12.81
C TYR A 180 -12.07 5.06 14.07
N GLN A 181 -12.50 5.90 15.01
CA GLN A 181 -13.05 5.47 16.29
C GLN A 181 -14.28 4.58 16.17
N ASP A 182 -15.12 4.82 15.17
CA ASP A 182 -16.31 4.02 14.85
C ASP A 182 -16.01 2.57 14.46
N LYS A 183 -14.75 2.27 14.15
CA LYS A 183 -14.27 0.91 13.84
C LYS A 183 -13.60 0.21 15.03
N ASN A 184 -13.44 0.89 16.13
CA ASN A 184 -12.78 0.36 17.31
C ASN A 184 -13.79 -0.32 18.23
N TRP A 185 -13.44 -1.47 18.76
CA TRP A 185 -14.15 -2.05 19.89
C TRP A 185 -13.88 -1.26 21.16
N GLY A 186 -14.83 -1.32 22.13
CA GLY A 186 -14.56 -0.85 23.48
C GLY A 186 -13.52 -1.75 24.17
N ILE A 187 -12.75 -1.16 25.08
CA ILE A 187 -11.68 -1.87 25.79
C ILE A 187 -12.21 -3.12 26.53
N GLU A 188 -13.42 -3.06 27.06
CA GLU A 188 -14.05 -4.17 27.76
C GLU A 188 -14.18 -5.42 26.88
N LYS A 189 -14.51 -5.24 25.61
CA LYS A 189 -14.62 -6.35 24.63
C LYS A 189 -13.26 -6.97 24.32
N TRP A 190 -12.22 -6.17 24.29
CA TRP A 190 -10.86 -6.67 24.11
C TRP A 190 -10.38 -7.46 25.32
N ILE A 191 -10.72 -7.02 26.55
CA ILE A 191 -10.43 -7.73 27.78
C ILE A 191 -11.18 -9.07 27.79
N GLU A 192 -12.47 -9.08 27.45
CA GLU A 192 -13.27 -10.31 27.37
C GLU A 192 -12.67 -11.30 26.36
N LEU A 193 -12.33 -10.84 25.15
CA LEU A 193 -11.66 -11.67 24.14
C LEU A 193 -10.32 -12.22 24.65
N ALA A 194 -9.54 -11.38 25.33
CA ALA A 194 -8.27 -11.81 25.90
C ALA A 194 -8.46 -12.96 26.90
N HIS A 195 -9.42 -12.84 27.81
CA HIS A 195 -9.73 -13.93 28.77
C HIS A 195 -10.16 -15.22 28.07
N LEU A 196 -11.00 -15.13 27.04
CA LEU A 196 -11.43 -16.31 26.26
C LEU A 196 -10.24 -16.99 25.59
N LEU A 197 -9.34 -16.22 24.96
CA LEU A 197 -8.15 -16.74 24.28
C LEU A 197 -7.18 -17.40 25.28
N MET A 198 -6.94 -16.77 26.43
CA MET A 198 -6.09 -17.33 27.48
C MET A 198 -6.69 -18.64 28.05
N THR A 199 -8.01 -18.68 28.26
CA THR A 199 -8.70 -19.88 28.72
C THR A 199 -8.59 -21.01 27.69
N ALA A 200 -8.56 -20.68 26.40
CA ALA A 200 -8.33 -21.63 25.31
C ALA A 200 -6.85 -22.05 25.15
N GLY A 201 -5.95 -21.54 25.99
CA GLY A 201 -4.53 -21.90 25.97
C GLY A 201 -3.68 -21.11 24.97
N HIS A 202 -4.16 -19.95 24.52
CA HIS A 202 -3.41 -19.09 23.60
C HIS A 202 -2.81 -17.88 24.34
N GLY A 203 -1.56 -17.55 24.04
CA GLY A 203 -0.97 -16.27 24.39
C GLY A 203 -1.59 -15.14 23.54
N ILE A 204 -1.42 -13.89 23.97
CA ILE A 204 -1.95 -12.74 23.25
C ILE A 204 -0.83 -11.73 23.03
N CYS A 205 -0.75 -11.22 21.80
CA CYS A 205 0.13 -10.13 21.43
C CYS A 205 -0.70 -8.95 20.90
N PHE A 206 -0.77 -7.86 21.66
CA PHE A 206 -1.39 -6.64 21.19
C PHE A 206 -0.41 -5.82 20.38
N THR A 207 -0.87 -5.28 19.24
CA THR A 207 -0.08 -4.42 18.37
C THR A 207 -0.77 -3.07 18.18
N GLY A 208 0.03 -2.03 18.00
CA GLY A 208 -0.45 -0.66 17.80
C GLY A 208 0.67 0.28 17.42
N GLY A 209 0.34 1.52 17.09
CA GLY A 209 1.29 2.60 16.92
C GLY A 209 1.65 3.26 18.26
N SER A 210 2.61 4.18 18.23
CA SER A 210 3.01 4.93 19.44
C SER A 210 1.87 5.70 20.10
N GLY A 211 0.86 6.11 19.33
CA GLY A 211 -0.35 6.78 19.84
C GLY A 211 -1.38 5.84 20.48
N ASP A 212 -1.17 4.53 20.43
CA ASP A 212 -2.10 3.54 20.98
C ASP A 212 -1.67 3.03 22.36
N ILE A 213 -0.51 3.47 22.85
CA ILE A 213 0.07 3.01 24.13
C ILE A 213 -0.89 3.27 25.29
N ASP A 214 -1.44 4.47 25.39
CA ASP A 214 -2.35 4.86 26.47
C ASP A 214 -3.69 4.10 26.43
N TYR A 215 -4.04 3.53 25.27
CA TYR A 215 -5.22 2.70 25.12
C TYR A 215 -4.97 1.22 25.50
N LEU A 216 -3.72 0.77 25.41
CA LEU A 216 -3.32 -0.62 25.62
C LEU A 216 -2.78 -0.88 27.06
N LEU A 217 -2.43 0.15 27.82
CA LEU A 217 -1.96 0.11 29.20
C LEU A 217 -3.05 0.53 30.17
#